data_25e686fbf4a2c5844e27e45fdf727f76
#
_entry.id   25e686fbf4a2c5844e27e45fdf727f76
#
_cell.length_a   1.000
_cell.length_b   1.000
_cell.length_c   1.000
_cell.angle_alpha   90.00
_cell.angle_beta   90.00
_cell.angle_gamma   90.00
#
_symmetry.space_group_name_H-M   'P 1'
#
loop_
_entity.id
_entity.type
_entity.pdbx_description
1 polymer ?
#
loop_
_entity_poly.entity_id
_entity_poly.type
_entity_poly.pdbx_seq_one_letter_code
_entity_poly.pdbx_strand_id
1 'polypeptide(L)'
;MRKIIKALTLVIGIAVGPAMAVANEVVIGVSAALSGSAAGTYAAPAEGLKLYIERLNDAGGVNGNTVSLVIYDDQGEASRAASNVRRLLADHNAKMVISISTSATFAPILGQATRVGVPVLFAGSVCPTETMPPAKPLVYCSTAFSSVHDSVAMVDYLRELDGDVTTVGFAAMGIPISRAVMEEDEKIVLEAGMQSSGVEIAPPGTVDYTSFATKLIQNEAEALLTWAPWSVQIRYFEAMRMQGWEGNVLVGHLAEAELEMKELKDPGLYVVGSNVMLFEDNEATQKLADAVVEADIGLEPETILDGWIAGIVVENVLGQLGENISAEAINAVMNDIEIDTQGLRGGPIKWTDDNHFRETIYYRAYRWSDEKGAMEVARDWKAYEVE
;
A
#
# COMPACT_ATOMS: atom_id res chain seq x y z
N MET A 1 8.81 93.12 -3.68
CA MET A 1 8.45 92.08 -2.74
C MET A 1 7.86 90.93 -3.53
N ARG A 2 8.67 89.88 -3.82
CA ARG A 2 8.21 88.67 -4.57
C ARG A 2 7.78 87.59 -3.55
N LYS A 3 6.54 87.21 -3.56
CA LYS A 3 6.00 86.09 -2.73
C LYS A 3 6.34 84.78 -3.44
N ILE A 4 7.14 83.93 -2.83
CA ILE A 4 7.41 82.55 -3.25
C ILE A 4 6.34 81.65 -2.66
N ILE A 5 5.51 81.05 -3.54
CA ILE A 5 4.55 80.03 -3.18
C ILE A 5 5.27 78.67 -3.27
N LYS A 6 5.45 78.01 -2.12
CA LYS A 6 5.95 76.60 -2.05
C LYS A 6 4.78 75.68 -2.29
N ALA A 7 4.80 74.99 -3.42
CA ALA A 7 3.89 73.87 -3.71
C ALA A 7 4.33 72.65 -2.87
N LEU A 8 3.45 72.13 -2.05
CA LEU A 8 3.63 70.91 -1.29
C LEU A 8 3.07 69.73 -2.11
N THR A 9 3.95 68.92 -2.67
CA THR A 9 3.56 67.74 -3.41
C THR A 9 3.29 66.62 -2.41
N LEU A 10 2.02 66.23 -2.27
CA LEU A 10 1.58 65.10 -1.44
C LEU A 10 1.78 63.80 -2.28
N VAL A 11 2.78 62.98 -1.92
CA VAL A 11 2.98 61.62 -2.49
C VAL A 11 2.06 60.66 -1.71
N ILE A 12 0.97 60.24 -2.27
CA ILE A 12 0.12 59.16 -1.77
C ILE A 12 0.79 57.83 -2.14
N GLY A 13 1.48 57.24 -1.19
CA GLY A 13 1.98 55.89 -1.32
C GLY A 13 0.83 54.90 -1.25
N ILE A 14 0.47 54.24 -2.38
CA ILE A 14 -0.44 53.12 -2.40
C ILE A 14 0.31 51.93 -1.80
N ALA A 15 0.00 51.59 -0.55
CA ALA A 15 0.45 50.36 0.05
C ALA A 15 -0.32 49.22 -0.63
N VAL A 16 0.29 48.52 -1.57
CA VAL A 16 -0.21 47.24 -2.09
C VAL A 16 0.02 46.24 -0.96
N GLY A 17 -1.02 45.99 -0.19
CA GLY A 17 -1.05 44.87 0.76
C GLY A 17 -0.87 43.54 -0.01
N PRO A 18 -0.25 42.54 0.59
CA PRO A 18 -0.19 41.22 -0.03
C PRO A 18 -1.63 40.77 -0.37
N ALA A 19 -1.89 40.48 -1.64
CA ALA A 19 -3.12 39.83 -2.04
C ALA A 19 -3.17 38.49 -1.26
N MET A 20 -4.14 38.34 -0.38
CA MET A 20 -4.43 37.03 0.21
C MET A 20 -4.84 36.15 -0.99
N ALA A 21 -3.96 35.24 -1.39
CA ALA A 21 -4.34 34.16 -2.28
C ALA A 21 -5.50 33.42 -1.63
N VAL A 22 -6.65 33.39 -2.28
CA VAL A 22 -7.77 32.56 -1.84
C VAL A 22 -7.30 31.14 -2.05
N ALA A 23 -7.09 30.40 -0.95
CA ALA A 23 -6.78 28.98 -1.02
C ALA A 23 -7.95 28.29 -1.73
N ASN A 24 -7.69 27.66 -2.87
CA ASN A 24 -8.69 26.81 -3.51
C ASN A 24 -8.74 25.47 -2.81
N GLU A 25 -9.94 24.92 -2.67
CA GLU A 25 -10.14 23.58 -2.13
C GLU A 25 -10.11 22.56 -3.25
N VAL A 26 -9.23 21.54 -3.11
CA VAL A 26 -9.14 20.41 -4.04
C VAL A 26 -9.79 19.20 -3.39
N VAL A 27 -10.92 18.75 -3.94
CA VAL A 27 -11.65 17.61 -3.40
C VAL A 27 -11.10 16.30 -3.98
N ILE A 28 -10.67 15.41 -3.09
CA ILE A 28 -10.31 14.01 -3.35
C ILE A 28 -11.39 13.12 -2.74
N GLY A 29 -12.00 12.27 -3.56
CA GLY A 29 -13.01 11.34 -3.09
C GLY A 29 -12.40 10.01 -2.68
N VAL A 30 -12.83 9.44 -1.56
CA VAL A 30 -12.35 8.15 -1.06
C VAL A 30 -13.51 7.18 -0.88
N SER A 31 -13.41 5.98 -1.46
CA SER A 31 -14.28 4.84 -1.14
C SER A 31 -13.45 3.80 -0.42
N ALA A 32 -13.79 3.52 0.84
CA ALA A 32 -13.00 2.65 1.71
C ALA A 32 -13.90 1.69 2.48
N ALA A 33 -13.37 0.50 2.82
CA ALA A 33 -14.07 -0.45 3.69
C ALA A 33 -13.79 -0.12 5.17
N LEU A 34 -14.56 0.83 5.73
CA LEU A 34 -14.37 1.33 7.10
C LEU A 34 -15.14 0.52 8.14
N SER A 35 -16.12 -0.27 7.71
CA SER A 35 -16.89 -1.17 8.57
C SER A 35 -17.14 -2.51 7.87
N GLY A 36 -17.76 -3.46 8.58
CA GLY A 36 -17.98 -4.81 8.05
C GLY A 36 -16.75 -5.71 8.17
N SER A 37 -16.76 -6.85 7.46
CA SER A 37 -15.73 -7.89 7.58
C SER A 37 -14.35 -7.48 7.06
N ALA A 38 -14.28 -6.46 6.21
CA ALA A 38 -13.04 -5.98 5.60
C ALA A 38 -12.39 -4.81 6.39
N ALA A 39 -13.07 -4.25 7.38
CA ALA A 39 -12.60 -3.07 8.10
C ALA A 39 -11.25 -3.29 8.79
N GLY A 40 -10.98 -4.49 9.31
CA GLY A 40 -9.72 -4.81 9.97
C GLY A 40 -8.48 -4.60 9.09
N THR A 41 -8.64 -4.69 7.77
CA THR A 41 -7.53 -4.48 6.82
C THR A 41 -7.50 -3.05 6.26
N TYR A 42 -8.66 -2.41 6.07
CA TYR A 42 -8.74 -1.18 5.26
C TYR A 42 -9.03 0.10 6.05
N ALA A 43 -9.55 -0.01 7.28
CA ALA A 43 -9.86 1.19 8.06
C ALA A 43 -8.59 1.95 8.48
N ALA A 44 -7.56 1.25 8.94
CA ALA A 44 -6.31 1.88 9.35
C ALA A 44 -5.59 2.60 8.19
N PRO A 45 -5.38 2.03 6.99
CA PRO A 45 -4.88 2.78 5.85
C PRO A 45 -5.71 4.01 5.48
N ALA A 46 -7.04 3.96 5.60
CA ALA A 46 -7.88 5.14 5.36
C ALA A 46 -7.64 6.27 6.37
N GLU A 47 -7.44 5.94 7.64
CA GLU A 47 -7.03 6.92 8.67
C GLU A 47 -5.59 7.43 8.41
N GLY A 48 -4.68 6.60 7.90
CA GLY A 48 -3.34 7.02 7.51
C GLY A 48 -3.34 8.08 6.41
N LEU A 49 -4.15 7.88 5.37
CA LEU A 49 -4.35 8.89 4.33
C LEU A 49 -4.91 10.20 4.91
N LYS A 50 -5.93 10.09 5.76
CA LYS A 50 -6.55 11.25 6.40
C LYS A 50 -5.55 12.01 7.26
N LEU A 51 -4.79 11.32 8.12
CA LEU A 51 -3.76 11.92 8.97
C LEU A 51 -2.70 12.64 8.14
N TYR A 52 -2.23 12.04 7.04
CA TYR A 52 -1.26 12.69 6.16
C TYR A 52 -1.81 14.00 5.59
N ILE A 53 -3.02 13.98 5.05
CA ILE A 53 -3.65 15.15 4.42
C ILE A 53 -3.97 16.26 5.44
N GLU A 54 -4.38 15.91 6.66
CA GLU A 54 -4.57 16.87 7.73
C GLU A 54 -3.25 17.60 8.06
N ARG A 55 -2.15 16.87 8.24
CA ARG A 55 -0.81 17.44 8.48
C ARG A 55 -0.31 18.28 7.30
N LEU A 56 -0.57 17.84 6.07
CA LEU A 56 -0.25 18.59 4.86
C LEU A 56 -0.99 19.93 4.83
N ASN A 57 -2.27 19.95 5.18
CA ASN A 57 -3.07 21.17 5.25
C ASN A 57 -2.61 22.10 6.37
N ASP A 58 -2.26 21.56 7.53
CA ASP A 58 -1.72 22.33 8.67
C ASP A 58 -0.36 22.99 8.32
N ALA A 59 0.42 22.34 7.45
CA ALA A 59 1.66 22.88 6.89
C ALA A 59 1.45 23.95 5.79
N GLY A 60 0.20 24.25 5.42
CA GLY A 60 -0.16 25.26 4.41
C GLY A 60 -0.68 24.67 3.09
N GLY A 61 -0.95 23.38 3.03
CA GLY A 61 -1.47 22.67 1.87
C GLY A 61 -0.45 22.52 0.74
N VAL A 62 -0.94 22.32 -0.48
CA VAL A 62 -0.10 22.15 -1.67
C VAL A 62 -0.23 23.35 -2.57
N ASN A 63 0.86 24.06 -2.84
CA ASN A 63 0.87 25.28 -3.66
C ASN A 63 -0.18 26.33 -3.20
N GLY A 64 -0.44 26.39 -1.87
CA GLY A 64 -1.44 27.29 -1.29
C GLY A 64 -2.90 26.80 -1.42
N ASN A 65 -3.12 25.61 -1.93
CA ASN A 65 -4.44 24.97 -1.97
C ASN A 65 -4.60 23.99 -0.82
N THR A 66 -5.80 23.90 -0.24
CA THR A 66 -6.15 22.87 0.74
C THR A 66 -6.68 21.63 0.06
N VAL A 67 -6.36 20.45 0.59
CA VAL A 67 -6.88 19.17 0.10
C VAL A 67 -8.01 18.73 1.02
N SER A 68 -9.19 18.52 0.44
CA SER A 68 -10.38 18.05 1.16
C SER A 68 -10.64 16.58 0.83
N LEU A 69 -10.63 15.71 1.83
CA LEU A 69 -11.02 14.32 1.68
C LEU A 69 -12.50 14.15 1.96
N VAL A 70 -13.23 13.61 0.99
CA VAL A 70 -14.61 13.13 1.21
C VAL A 70 -14.59 11.61 1.20
N ILE A 71 -14.78 11.02 2.37
CA ILE A 71 -14.63 9.58 2.58
C ILE A 71 -16.01 8.93 2.78
N TYR A 72 -16.29 7.87 2.04
CA TYR A 72 -17.49 7.06 2.16
C TYR A 72 -17.16 5.59 2.42
N ASP A 73 -17.88 5.00 3.38
CA ASP A 73 -17.77 3.58 3.71
C ASP A 73 -18.48 2.73 2.65
N ASP A 74 -17.75 1.80 2.01
CA ASP A 74 -18.30 0.83 1.07
C ASP A 74 -18.46 -0.58 1.65
N GLN A 75 -17.97 -0.82 2.86
CA GLN A 75 -18.02 -2.12 3.54
C GLN A 75 -17.42 -3.29 2.74
N GLY A 76 -16.59 -3.00 1.72
CA GLY A 76 -16.08 -3.98 0.77
C GLY A 76 -17.13 -4.46 -0.24
N GLU A 77 -18.28 -3.77 -0.35
CA GLU A 77 -19.39 -4.16 -1.21
C GLU A 77 -19.39 -3.40 -2.54
N ALA A 78 -19.45 -4.13 -3.66
CA ALA A 78 -19.44 -3.60 -5.02
C ALA A 78 -20.53 -2.53 -5.27
N SER A 79 -21.76 -2.75 -4.77
CA SER A 79 -22.89 -1.86 -4.98
C SER A 79 -22.73 -0.53 -4.23
N ARG A 80 -22.19 -0.58 -3.00
CA ARG A 80 -21.89 0.60 -2.19
C ARG A 80 -20.75 1.40 -2.81
N ALA A 81 -19.67 0.76 -3.21
CA ALA A 81 -18.55 1.40 -3.88
C ALA A 81 -19.00 2.16 -5.14
N ALA A 82 -19.82 1.55 -6.00
CA ALA A 82 -20.40 2.22 -7.16
C ALA A 82 -21.25 3.44 -6.79
N SER A 83 -22.04 3.33 -5.71
CA SER A 83 -22.87 4.45 -5.22
C SER A 83 -22.02 5.58 -4.64
N ASN A 84 -20.99 5.22 -3.87
CA ASN A 84 -20.05 6.17 -3.27
C ASN A 84 -19.35 7.00 -4.34
N VAL A 85 -18.78 6.35 -5.36
CA VAL A 85 -18.08 7.05 -6.46
C VAL A 85 -19.03 7.98 -7.21
N ARG A 86 -20.27 7.56 -7.52
CA ARG A 86 -21.26 8.47 -8.15
C ARG A 86 -21.49 9.73 -7.31
N ARG A 87 -21.63 9.59 -5.98
CA ARG A 87 -21.83 10.74 -5.07
C ARG A 87 -20.59 11.62 -4.99
N LEU A 88 -19.40 11.03 -4.89
CA LEU A 88 -18.12 11.76 -4.88
C LEU A 88 -17.96 12.64 -6.12
N LEU A 89 -18.35 12.12 -7.27
CA LEU A 89 -18.25 12.84 -8.54
C LEU A 89 -19.36 13.88 -8.73
N ALA A 90 -20.63 13.51 -8.44
CA ALA A 90 -21.78 14.36 -8.74
C ALA A 90 -22.01 15.44 -7.67
N ASP A 91 -21.86 15.09 -6.38
CA ASP A 91 -22.23 15.98 -5.28
C ASP A 91 -21.02 16.78 -4.77
N HIS A 92 -19.79 16.23 -4.90
CA HIS A 92 -18.56 16.82 -4.36
C HIS A 92 -17.54 17.25 -5.43
N ASN A 93 -17.80 16.96 -6.71
CA ASN A 93 -16.89 17.34 -7.80
C ASN A 93 -15.44 16.85 -7.58
N ALA A 94 -15.29 15.64 -7.04
CA ALA A 94 -13.98 15.05 -6.76
C ALA A 94 -13.12 14.99 -8.03
N LYS A 95 -11.86 15.41 -7.90
CA LYS A 95 -10.89 15.49 -9.01
C LYS A 95 -10.07 14.21 -9.18
N MET A 96 -10.04 13.39 -8.14
CA MET A 96 -9.44 12.06 -8.09
C MET A 96 -10.31 11.19 -7.17
N VAL A 97 -10.35 9.90 -7.43
CA VAL A 97 -10.97 8.91 -6.54
C VAL A 97 -9.86 7.99 -6.01
N ILE A 98 -9.82 7.78 -4.69
CA ILE A 98 -8.95 6.81 -4.05
C ILE A 98 -9.78 5.63 -3.57
N SER A 99 -9.32 4.42 -3.85
CA SER A 99 -9.92 3.17 -3.38
C SER A 99 -9.04 2.54 -2.30
N ILE A 100 -9.59 2.41 -1.09
CA ILE A 100 -8.97 1.68 0.03
C ILE A 100 -9.95 0.59 0.47
N SER A 101 -10.10 -0.43 -0.38
CA SER A 101 -11.14 -1.45 -0.20
C SER A 101 -10.77 -2.76 -0.90
N THR A 102 -11.65 -3.74 -0.81
CA THR A 102 -11.46 -5.08 -1.40
C THR A 102 -11.47 -5.05 -2.93
N SER A 103 -10.84 -6.04 -3.57
CA SER A 103 -10.84 -6.18 -5.04
C SER A 103 -12.26 -6.35 -5.66
N ALA A 104 -13.26 -6.77 -4.87
CA ALA A 104 -14.65 -6.82 -5.32
C ALA A 104 -15.23 -5.44 -5.70
N THR A 105 -14.62 -4.36 -5.20
CA THR A 105 -15.05 -2.97 -5.46
C THR A 105 -14.38 -2.34 -6.69
N PHE A 106 -13.33 -2.96 -7.26
CA PHE A 106 -12.51 -2.36 -8.32
C PHE A 106 -13.30 -2.06 -9.59
N ALA A 107 -13.93 -3.06 -10.18
CA ALA A 107 -14.71 -2.87 -11.41
C ALA A 107 -15.86 -1.85 -11.26
N PRO A 108 -16.65 -1.87 -10.15
CA PRO A 108 -17.64 -0.83 -9.89
C PRO A 108 -17.07 0.58 -9.78
N ILE A 109 -15.95 0.77 -9.10
CA ILE A 109 -15.28 2.07 -8.95
C ILE A 109 -14.80 2.56 -10.31
N LEU A 110 -14.05 1.73 -11.03
CA LEU A 110 -13.55 2.04 -12.37
C LEU A 110 -14.69 2.40 -13.34
N GLY A 111 -15.75 1.60 -13.36
CA GLY A 111 -16.89 1.84 -14.24
C GLY A 111 -17.63 3.17 -14.00
N GLN A 112 -17.50 3.78 -12.84
CA GLN A 112 -18.06 5.10 -12.55
C GLN A 112 -17.07 6.23 -12.85
N ALA A 113 -15.83 6.14 -12.39
CA ALA A 113 -14.85 7.22 -12.45
C ALA A 113 -14.29 7.42 -13.87
N THR A 114 -13.82 6.36 -14.52
CA THR A 114 -13.18 6.48 -15.84
C THR A 114 -14.13 6.94 -16.94
N ARG A 115 -15.43 6.61 -16.82
CA ARG A 115 -16.46 7.08 -17.74
C ARG A 115 -16.57 8.61 -17.82
N VAL A 116 -16.22 9.32 -16.76
CA VAL A 116 -16.27 10.78 -16.69
C VAL A 116 -14.88 11.41 -16.66
N GLY A 117 -13.84 10.62 -16.94
CA GLY A 117 -12.47 11.12 -17.07
C GLY A 117 -11.77 11.43 -15.74
N VAL A 118 -12.22 10.85 -14.63
CA VAL A 118 -11.61 11.05 -13.31
C VAL A 118 -10.65 9.90 -13.00
N PRO A 119 -9.37 10.18 -12.67
CA PRO A 119 -8.40 9.16 -12.33
C PRO A 119 -8.74 8.46 -11.00
N VAL A 120 -8.38 7.17 -10.93
CA VAL A 120 -8.55 6.32 -9.75
C VAL A 120 -7.19 5.85 -9.27
N LEU A 121 -6.91 6.06 -7.98
CA LEU A 121 -5.75 5.53 -7.28
C LEU A 121 -6.18 4.38 -6.37
N PHE A 122 -5.63 3.20 -6.57
CA PHE A 122 -5.78 2.07 -5.66
C PHE A 122 -4.67 2.11 -4.60
N ALA A 123 -5.05 2.17 -3.32
CA ALA A 123 -4.14 2.47 -2.23
C ALA A 123 -4.32 1.58 -0.98
N GLY A 124 -5.02 0.47 -1.06
CA GLY A 124 -5.31 -0.35 0.12
C GLY A 124 -5.35 -1.85 -0.12
N SER A 125 -5.10 -2.32 -1.34
CA SER A 125 -5.14 -3.74 -1.69
C SER A 125 -4.13 -4.04 -2.79
N VAL A 126 -4.15 -5.27 -3.32
CA VAL A 126 -3.41 -5.61 -4.54
C VAL A 126 -3.77 -4.65 -5.66
N CYS A 127 -2.82 -4.38 -6.53
CA CYS A 127 -3.06 -3.56 -7.70
C CYS A 127 -3.95 -4.29 -8.70
N PRO A 128 -4.96 -3.63 -9.28
CA PRO A 128 -5.72 -4.22 -10.37
C PRO A 128 -4.83 -4.44 -11.61
N THR A 129 -5.11 -5.50 -12.36
CA THR A 129 -4.36 -5.82 -13.58
C THR A 129 -4.38 -4.71 -14.62
N GLU A 130 -5.36 -3.83 -14.55
CA GLU A 130 -5.48 -2.62 -15.36
C GLU A 130 -4.33 -1.62 -15.18
N THR A 131 -3.54 -1.73 -14.11
CA THR A 131 -2.37 -0.89 -13.88
C THR A 131 -1.08 -1.47 -14.44
N MET A 132 -1.08 -2.76 -14.77
CA MET A 132 0.07 -3.46 -15.36
C MET A 132 0.20 -3.15 -16.87
N PRO A 133 1.40 -3.30 -17.46
CA PRO A 133 1.61 -3.10 -18.88
C PRO A 133 0.76 -4.03 -19.77
N PRO A 134 0.09 -3.53 -20.81
CA PRO A 134 -0.17 -2.13 -21.11
C PRO A 134 -1.25 -1.54 -20.19
N ALA A 135 -0.91 -0.51 -19.45
CA ALA A 135 -1.82 0.07 -18.45
C ALA A 135 -3.05 0.72 -19.09
N LYS A 136 -4.20 0.62 -18.41
CA LYS A 136 -5.41 1.33 -18.83
C LYS A 136 -5.36 2.78 -18.36
N PRO A 137 -5.77 3.74 -19.20
CA PRO A 137 -5.86 5.14 -18.80
C PRO A 137 -6.69 5.35 -17.54
N LEU A 138 -6.31 6.34 -16.73
CA LEU A 138 -7.02 6.74 -15.50
C LEU A 138 -6.98 5.73 -14.35
N VAL A 139 -6.17 4.69 -14.42
CA VAL A 139 -6.12 3.63 -13.40
C VAL A 139 -4.70 3.52 -12.86
N TYR A 140 -4.48 3.84 -11.59
CA TYR A 140 -3.16 3.90 -10.95
C TYR A 140 -3.15 3.11 -9.64
N CYS A 141 -1.98 2.66 -9.24
CA CYS A 141 -1.82 1.93 -7.98
C CYS A 141 -0.58 2.36 -7.21
N SER A 142 -0.76 2.67 -5.92
CA SER A 142 0.32 3.05 -5.03
C SER A 142 0.70 1.96 -4.03
N THR A 143 -0.04 0.85 -3.93
CA THR A 143 0.30 -0.21 -2.98
C THR A 143 1.54 -0.99 -3.41
N ALA A 144 2.14 -1.70 -2.47
CA ALA A 144 3.32 -2.52 -2.71
C ALA A 144 2.99 -3.96 -3.16
N PHE A 145 1.70 -4.33 -3.20
CA PHE A 145 1.29 -5.71 -3.42
C PHE A 145 1.11 -6.04 -4.89
N SER A 146 1.86 -7.03 -5.34
CA SER A 146 1.71 -7.65 -6.66
C SER A 146 1.81 -9.16 -6.51
N SER A 147 0.71 -9.86 -6.68
CA SER A 147 0.65 -11.31 -6.48
C SER A 147 1.74 -12.08 -7.25
N VAL A 148 2.03 -11.69 -8.48
CA VAL A 148 3.06 -12.35 -9.29
C VAL A 148 4.47 -12.07 -8.78
N HIS A 149 4.79 -10.79 -8.49
CA HIS A 149 6.13 -10.41 -8.05
C HIS A 149 6.40 -10.85 -6.60
N ASP A 150 5.38 -10.89 -5.74
CA ASP A 150 5.48 -11.45 -4.39
C ASP A 150 5.92 -12.92 -4.47
N SER A 151 5.30 -13.72 -5.35
CA SER A 151 5.65 -15.11 -5.61
C SER A 151 7.10 -15.27 -6.07
N VAL A 152 7.51 -14.50 -7.10
CA VAL A 152 8.87 -14.53 -7.62
C VAL A 152 9.88 -14.17 -6.52
N ALA A 153 9.61 -13.13 -5.73
CA ALA A 153 10.51 -12.67 -4.67
C ALA A 153 10.64 -13.67 -3.53
N MET A 154 9.55 -14.35 -3.14
CA MET A 154 9.56 -15.39 -2.11
C MET A 154 10.35 -16.62 -2.55
N VAL A 155 10.09 -17.14 -3.75
CA VAL A 155 10.81 -18.31 -4.27
C VAL A 155 12.28 -18.01 -4.49
N ASP A 156 12.60 -16.85 -5.03
CA ASP A 156 13.98 -16.39 -5.22
C ASP A 156 14.73 -16.26 -3.88
N TYR A 157 14.08 -15.70 -2.87
CA TYR A 157 14.67 -15.60 -1.55
C TYR A 157 14.82 -16.97 -0.86
N LEU A 158 13.86 -17.87 -0.99
CA LEU A 158 13.97 -19.23 -0.47
C LEU A 158 15.22 -19.94 -1.01
N ARG A 159 15.50 -19.81 -2.30
CA ARG A 159 16.69 -20.40 -2.93
C ARG A 159 18.02 -19.79 -2.44
N GLU A 160 18.01 -18.50 -2.10
CA GLU A 160 19.16 -17.82 -1.49
C GLU A 160 19.36 -18.23 -0.03
N LEU A 161 18.26 -18.39 0.70
CA LEU A 161 18.24 -18.70 2.12
C LEU A 161 18.74 -20.12 2.41
N ASP A 162 18.26 -21.08 1.64
CA ASP A 162 18.55 -22.50 1.82
C ASP A 162 18.55 -23.21 0.45
N GLY A 163 19.73 -23.28 -0.16
CA GLY A 163 19.92 -23.91 -1.47
C GLY A 163 19.73 -25.42 -1.49
N ASP A 164 19.61 -26.05 -0.31
CA ASP A 164 19.42 -27.49 -0.15
C ASP A 164 17.93 -27.87 -0.05
N VAL A 165 17.01 -26.88 0.10
CA VAL A 165 15.56 -27.14 0.06
C VAL A 165 15.17 -27.70 -1.29
N THR A 166 14.56 -28.88 -1.26
CA THR A 166 14.10 -29.59 -2.47
C THR A 166 12.58 -29.67 -2.54
N THR A 167 11.87 -29.64 -1.42
CA THR A 167 10.42 -29.86 -1.33
C THR A 167 9.73 -28.73 -0.61
N VAL A 168 8.82 -28.04 -1.30
CA VAL A 168 8.14 -26.83 -0.80
C VAL A 168 6.65 -27.08 -0.64
N GLY A 169 6.11 -26.73 0.52
CA GLY A 169 4.67 -26.72 0.78
C GLY A 169 4.06 -25.34 0.50
N PHE A 170 2.78 -25.34 0.19
CA PHE A 170 2.02 -24.12 -0.09
C PHE A 170 0.76 -24.07 0.75
N ALA A 171 0.48 -22.89 1.34
CA ALA A 171 -0.68 -22.73 2.21
C ALA A 171 -1.41 -21.41 1.95
N ALA A 172 -2.74 -21.46 1.89
CA ALA A 172 -3.54 -20.28 1.64
C ALA A 172 -4.94 -20.35 2.26
N MET A 173 -5.64 -19.22 2.24
CA MET A 173 -7.08 -19.19 2.50
C MET A 173 -7.86 -19.43 1.20
N GLY A 174 -9.03 -20.04 1.30
CA GLY A 174 -9.92 -20.38 0.18
C GLY A 174 -10.63 -19.18 -0.46
N ILE A 175 -9.87 -18.14 -0.81
CA ILE A 175 -10.32 -16.98 -1.58
C ILE A 175 -9.59 -16.92 -2.93
N PRO A 176 -10.19 -16.33 -3.98
CA PRO A 176 -9.64 -16.38 -5.34
C PRO A 176 -8.19 -15.91 -5.44
N ILE A 177 -7.85 -14.76 -4.83
CA ILE A 177 -6.51 -14.20 -4.96
C ILE A 177 -5.45 -15.08 -4.27
N SER A 178 -5.71 -15.58 -3.05
CA SER A 178 -4.75 -16.43 -2.35
C SER A 178 -4.50 -17.75 -3.07
N ARG A 179 -5.54 -18.32 -3.72
CA ARG A 179 -5.39 -19.50 -4.57
C ARG A 179 -4.50 -19.23 -5.77
N ALA A 180 -4.76 -18.14 -6.48
CA ALA A 180 -3.99 -17.77 -7.67
C ALA A 180 -2.51 -17.56 -7.35
N VAL A 181 -2.20 -16.95 -6.21
CA VAL A 181 -0.81 -16.77 -5.76
C VAL A 181 -0.15 -18.11 -5.48
N MET A 182 -0.81 -19.01 -4.75
CA MET A 182 -0.22 -20.32 -4.44
C MET A 182 -0.06 -21.21 -5.68
N GLU A 183 -0.96 -21.12 -6.66
CA GLU A 183 -0.81 -21.80 -7.95
C GLU A 183 0.40 -21.26 -8.72
N GLU A 184 0.64 -19.96 -8.68
CA GLU A 184 1.82 -19.35 -9.32
C GLU A 184 3.10 -19.67 -8.53
N ASP A 185 3.10 -19.62 -7.20
CA ASP A 185 4.24 -20.05 -6.37
C ASP A 185 4.64 -21.50 -6.66
N GLU A 186 3.67 -22.42 -6.70
CA GLU A 186 3.92 -23.82 -7.01
C GLU A 186 4.54 -23.99 -8.39
N LYS A 187 4.03 -23.28 -9.40
CA LYS A 187 4.57 -23.30 -10.75
C LYS A 187 6.02 -22.81 -10.79
N ILE A 188 6.33 -21.68 -10.15
CA ILE A 188 7.69 -21.11 -10.11
C ILE A 188 8.64 -22.07 -9.38
N VAL A 189 8.23 -22.71 -8.30
CA VAL A 189 8.99 -23.72 -7.57
C VAL A 189 9.31 -24.92 -8.45
N LEU A 190 8.32 -25.43 -9.19
CA LEU A 190 8.51 -26.55 -10.10
C LEU A 190 9.42 -26.19 -11.29
N GLU A 191 9.29 -25.00 -11.86
CA GLU A 191 10.17 -24.48 -12.91
C GLU A 191 11.61 -24.29 -12.43
N ALA A 192 11.78 -23.96 -11.13
CA ALA A 192 13.10 -23.87 -10.49
C ALA A 192 13.74 -25.26 -10.20
N GLY A 193 13.05 -26.36 -10.52
CA GLY A 193 13.53 -27.73 -10.34
C GLY A 193 13.33 -28.30 -8.92
N MET A 194 12.58 -27.63 -8.07
CA MET A 194 12.16 -28.12 -6.76
C MET A 194 10.86 -28.97 -6.89
N GLN A 195 10.43 -29.59 -5.82
CA GLN A 195 9.24 -30.40 -5.74
C GLN A 195 8.16 -29.70 -4.91
N SER A 196 6.89 -30.00 -5.19
CA SER A 196 5.75 -29.56 -4.37
C SER A 196 5.34 -30.66 -3.39
N SER A 197 5.20 -30.35 -2.13
CA SER A 197 4.55 -31.21 -1.13
C SER A 197 3.02 -31.06 -1.13
N GLY A 198 2.50 -30.20 -1.98
CA GLY A 198 1.09 -29.92 -2.15
C GLY A 198 0.66 -28.53 -1.69
N VAL A 199 -0.54 -28.16 -2.12
CA VAL A 199 -1.20 -26.89 -1.81
C VAL A 199 -2.36 -27.14 -0.85
N GLU A 200 -2.26 -26.64 0.37
CA GLU A 200 -3.32 -26.76 1.37
C GLU A 200 -4.10 -25.45 1.50
N ILE A 201 -5.40 -25.52 1.20
CA ILE A 201 -6.30 -24.36 1.15
C ILE A 201 -7.34 -24.45 2.28
N ALA A 202 -7.19 -23.63 3.31
CA ALA A 202 -8.15 -23.57 4.40
C ALA A 202 -9.39 -22.74 4.01
N PRO A 203 -10.61 -23.26 4.20
CA PRO A 203 -11.82 -22.47 4.01
C PRO A 203 -11.83 -21.20 4.88
N PRO A 204 -12.46 -20.09 4.44
CA PRO A 204 -12.69 -18.95 5.30
C PRO A 204 -13.41 -19.35 6.59
N GLY A 205 -12.95 -18.83 7.73
CA GLY A 205 -13.50 -19.16 9.04
C GLY A 205 -12.95 -20.44 9.67
N THR A 206 -11.94 -21.10 9.05
CA THR A 206 -11.19 -22.17 9.68
C THR A 206 -10.56 -21.69 11.00
N VAL A 207 -10.71 -22.48 12.07
CA VAL A 207 -10.14 -22.21 13.39
C VAL A 207 -9.00 -23.16 13.77
N ASP A 208 -8.98 -24.37 13.19
CA ASP A 208 -7.97 -25.39 13.43
C ASP A 208 -7.27 -25.76 12.12
N TYR A 209 -5.97 -25.49 12.07
CA TYR A 209 -5.12 -25.71 10.90
C TYR A 209 -4.28 -26.99 10.98
N THR A 210 -4.43 -27.77 12.07
CA THR A 210 -3.63 -28.97 12.34
C THR A 210 -3.67 -29.98 11.19
N SER A 211 -4.84 -30.24 10.62
CA SER A 211 -4.98 -31.24 9.55
C SER A 211 -4.29 -30.83 8.25
N PHE A 212 -4.27 -29.53 7.94
CA PHE A 212 -3.57 -28.98 6.77
C PHE A 212 -2.05 -29.07 6.97
N ALA A 213 -1.55 -28.64 8.12
CA ALA A 213 -0.14 -28.75 8.50
C ALA A 213 0.34 -30.20 8.47
N THR A 214 -0.46 -31.14 9.02
CA THR A 214 -0.14 -32.58 9.02
C THR A 214 0.09 -33.13 7.61
N LYS A 215 -0.72 -32.74 6.64
CA LYS A 215 -0.56 -33.21 5.26
C LYS A 215 0.73 -32.69 4.63
N LEU A 216 1.04 -31.39 4.82
CA LEU A 216 2.28 -30.81 4.31
C LEU A 216 3.50 -31.51 4.89
N ILE A 217 3.50 -31.77 6.21
CA ILE A 217 4.58 -32.48 6.91
C ILE A 217 4.69 -33.95 6.42
N GLN A 218 3.57 -34.65 6.26
CA GLN A 218 3.57 -36.02 5.76
C GLN A 218 4.07 -36.12 4.30
N ASN A 219 3.91 -35.05 3.53
CA ASN A 219 4.42 -34.92 2.17
C ASN A 219 5.82 -34.32 2.15
N GLU A 220 6.55 -34.35 3.28
CA GLU A 220 7.95 -33.99 3.40
C GLU A 220 8.26 -32.54 3.03
N ALA A 221 7.35 -31.57 3.35
CA ALA A 221 7.64 -30.15 3.19
C ALA A 221 8.85 -29.73 4.01
N GLU A 222 9.90 -29.21 3.36
CA GLU A 222 11.12 -28.67 3.97
C GLU A 222 11.02 -27.18 4.20
N ALA A 223 10.25 -26.48 3.35
CA ALA A 223 9.86 -25.08 3.52
C ALA A 223 8.37 -24.89 3.23
N LEU A 224 7.82 -23.76 3.70
CA LEU A 224 6.43 -23.39 3.47
C LEU A 224 6.36 -21.98 2.87
N LEU A 225 5.67 -21.82 1.74
CA LEU A 225 5.26 -20.53 1.21
C LEU A 225 3.79 -20.30 1.52
N THR A 226 3.44 -19.10 1.95
CA THR A 226 2.04 -18.75 2.24
C THR A 226 1.72 -17.31 1.86
N TRP A 227 0.57 -17.14 1.23
CA TRP A 227 0.03 -15.85 0.87
C TRP A 227 -1.49 -15.82 1.17
N ALA A 228 -1.87 -15.11 2.22
CA ALA A 228 -3.23 -15.02 2.74
C ALA A 228 -3.34 -13.78 3.65
N PRO A 229 -4.53 -13.45 4.18
CA PRO A 229 -4.61 -12.53 5.31
C PRO A 229 -3.68 -12.98 6.43
N TRP A 230 -3.00 -12.02 7.07
CA TRP A 230 -1.92 -12.26 8.04
C TRP A 230 -2.26 -13.34 9.08
N SER A 231 -3.42 -13.23 9.71
CA SER A 231 -3.87 -14.18 10.72
C SER A 231 -3.96 -15.64 10.23
N VAL A 232 -4.18 -15.85 8.92
CA VAL A 232 -4.20 -17.18 8.31
C VAL A 232 -2.78 -17.70 8.10
N GLN A 233 -1.87 -16.86 7.62
CA GLN A 233 -0.47 -17.22 7.44
C GLN A 233 0.16 -17.67 8.76
N ILE A 234 -0.06 -16.92 9.84
CA ILE A 234 0.46 -17.25 11.17
C ILE A 234 -0.16 -18.53 11.73
N ARG A 235 -1.44 -18.79 11.52
CA ARG A 235 -2.05 -20.04 11.97
C ARG A 235 -1.50 -21.28 11.27
N TYR A 236 -1.14 -21.18 10.01
CA TYR A 236 -0.41 -22.26 9.32
C TYR A 236 0.98 -22.45 9.94
N PHE A 237 1.72 -21.35 10.13
CA PHE A 237 3.02 -21.38 10.78
C PHE A 237 2.96 -22.05 12.18
N GLU A 238 2.06 -21.60 13.04
CA GLU A 238 1.87 -22.16 14.38
C GLU A 238 1.48 -23.65 14.33
N ALA A 239 0.59 -24.04 13.43
CA ALA A 239 0.17 -25.43 13.28
C ALA A 239 1.32 -26.35 12.82
N MET A 240 2.26 -25.86 12.00
CA MET A 240 3.48 -26.57 11.63
C MET A 240 4.42 -26.69 12.84
N ARG A 241 4.67 -25.61 13.56
CA ARG A 241 5.53 -25.59 14.77
C ARG A 241 5.01 -26.48 15.90
N MET A 242 3.70 -26.48 16.15
CA MET A 242 3.08 -27.35 17.17
C MET A 242 3.28 -28.86 16.89
N GLN A 243 3.55 -29.24 15.65
CA GLN A 243 3.84 -30.62 15.25
C GLN A 243 5.36 -30.92 15.21
N GLY A 244 6.20 -29.99 15.69
CA GLY A 244 7.65 -30.16 15.73
C GLY A 244 8.36 -29.98 14.37
N TRP A 245 7.68 -29.40 13.40
CA TRP A 245 8.31 -29.07 12.12
C TRP A 245 9.13 -27.77 12.26
N GLU A 246 10.39 -27.79 11.81
CA GLU A 246 11.37 -26.71 12.03
C GLU A 246 11.81 -26.00 10.72
N GLY A 247 11.19 -26.32 9.59
CA GLY A 247 11.52 -25.69 8.30
C GLY A 247 11.21 -24.20 8.25
N ASN A 248 11.71 -23.54 7.21
CA ASN A 248 11.49 -22.10 7.02
C ASN A 248 10.11 -21.82 6.44
N VAL A 249 9.46 -20.77 6.96
CA VAL A 249 8.20 -20.24 6.44
C VAL A 249 8.42 -18.86 5.87
N LEU A 250 8.06 -18.67 4.61
CA LEU A 250 8.08 -17.38 3.95
C LEU A 250 6.65 -16.90 3.74
N VAL A 251 6.38 -15.69 4.20
CA VAL A 251 5.07 -15.05 4.12
C VAL A 251 5.17 -13.74 3.35
N GLY A 252 4.12 -13.37 2.63
CA GLY A 252 3.99 -12.04 2.06
C GLY A 252 3.88 -10.99 3.16
N HIS A 253 4.54 -9.84 2.99
CA HIS A 253 4.53 -8.76 3.97
C HIS A 253 3.14 -8.15 4.11
N LEU A 254 2.68 -8.05 5.36
CA LEU A 254 1.48 -7.34 5.77
C LEU A 254 1.79 -6.44 6.97
N ALA A 255 0.95 -5.45 7.17
CA ALA A 255 1.19 -4.39 8.16
C ALA A 255 1.38 -4.93 9.59
N GLU A 256 0.65 -5.99 9.95
CA GLU A 256 0.67 -6.56 11.30
C GLU A 256 1.90 -7.46 11.58
N ALA A 257 2.70 -7.74 10.55
CA ALA A 257 3.78 -8.72 10.63
C ALA A 257 4.82 -8.40 11.71
N GLU A 258 5.22 -7.15 11.83
CA GLU A 258 6.29 -6.74 12.75
C GLU A 258 5.95 -7.01 14.22
N LEU A 259 4.73 -6.67 14.64
CA LEU A 259 4.27 -6.88 16.02
C LEU A 259 4.26 -8.37 16.36
N GLU A 260 3.68 -9.18 15.50
CA GLU A 260 3.54 -10.61 15.75
C GLU A 260 4.88 -11.35 15.72
N MET A 261 5.78 -10.99 14.82
CA MET A 261 7.14 -11.55 14.80
C MET A 261 7.93 -11.23 16.06
N LYS A 262 7.74 -10.05 16.66
CA LYS A 262 8.32 -9.67 17.94
C LYS A 262 7.77 -10.49 19.11
N GLU A 263 6.54 -10.99 19.01
CA GLU A 263 5.93 -11.88 20.01
C GLU A 263 6.35 -13.34 19.83
N LEU A 264 6.31 -13.82 18.58
CA LEU A 264 6.65 -15.21 18.22
C LEU A 264 8.12 -15.53 18.42
N LYS A 265 9.01 -14.61 18.07
CA LYS A 265 10.47 -14.75 18.21
C LYS A 265 11.02 -16.02 17.58
N ASP A 266 10.48 -16.40 16.43
CA ASP A 266 10.91 -17.58 15.67
C ASP A 266 11.83 -17.18 14.52
N PRO A 267 13.10 -17.64 14.49
CA PRO A 267 14.06 -17.26 13.46
C PRO A 267 13.79 -17.89 12.08
N GLY A 268 12.91 -18.90 12.01
CA GLY A 268 12.50 -19.57 10.78
C GLY A 268 11.25 -18.97 10.13
N LEU A 269 10.68 -17.87 10.69
CA LEU A 269 9.61 -17.11 10.07
C LEU A 269 10.19 -15.89 9.34
N TYR A 270 10.01 -15.85 8.02
CA TYR A 270 10.50 -14.78 7.16
C TYR A 270 9.34 -14.03 6.53
N VAL A 271 9.39 -12.71 6.59
CA VAL A 271 8.47 -11.83 5.88
C VAL A 271 9.19 -11.23 4.69
N VAL A 272 8.63 -11.39 3.48
CA VAL A 272 9.16 -10.84 2.23
C VAL A 272 8.20 -9.79 1.72
N GLY A 273 8.65 -8.55 1.57
CA GLY A 273 7.77 -7.46 1.17
C GLY A 273 8.47 -6.21 0.67
N SER A 274 7.68 -5.29 0.15
CA SER A 274 8.18 -4.04 -0.46
C SER A 274 8.10 -2.83 0.48
N ASN A 275 7.44 -2.94 1.61
CA ASN A 275 7.40 -1.89 2.63
C ASN A 275 8.50 -2.10 3.67
N VAL A 276 8.98 -1.02 4.27
CA VAL A 276 9.86 -1.09 5.45
C VAL A 276 9.09 -1.60 6.67
N MET A 277 9.81 -2.16 7.62
CA MET A 277 9.33 -2.35 9.00
C MET A 277 9.80 -1.20 9.88
N LEU A 278 9.01 -0.81 10.86
CA LEU A 278 9.28 0.39 11.67
C LEU A 278 10.51 0.26 12.57
N PHE A 279 10.93 -0.97 12.91
CA PHE A 279 12.15 -1.20 13.68
C PHE A 279 13.43 -0.70 12.96
N GLU A 280 13.36 -0.43 11.65
CA GLU A 280 14.48 0.11 10.88
C GLU A 280 14.86 1.52 11.29
N ASP A 281 13.98 2.23 12.00
CA ASP A 281 14.25 3.49 12.69
C ASP A 281 14.94 4.56 11.79
N ASN A 282 14.41 4.72 10.57
CA ASN A 282 14.84 5.79 9.66
C ASN A 282 13.96 7.05 9.83
N GLU A 283 14.37 8.16 9.21
CA GLU A 283 13.65 9.44 9.33
C GLU A 283 12.16 9.34 8.94
N ALA A 284 11.83 8.55 7.92
CA ALA A 284 10.45 8.40 7.45
C ALA A 284 9.60 7.55 8.39
N THR A 285 10.17 6.46 8.94
CA THR A 285 9.48 5.63 9.93
C THR A 285 9.26 6.38 11.24
N GLN A 286 10.24 7.19 11.68
CA GLN A 286 10.10 8.08 12.84
C GLN A 286 9.00 9.11 12.61
N LYS A 287 9.00 9.81 11.46
CA LYS A 287 7.98 10.80 11.11
C LYS A 287 6.57 10.19 11.10
N LEU A 288 6.42 8.96 10.60
CA LEU A 288 5.16 8.22 10.63
C LEU A 288 4.73 7.90 12.06
N ALA A 289 5.62 7.34 12.87
CA ALA A 289 5.35 6.99 14.25
C ALA A 289 4.99 8.21 15.11
N ASP A 290 5.76 9.30 14.98
CA ASP A 290 5.49 10.56 15.67
C ASP A 290 4.12 11.13 15.30
N ALA A 291 3.74 11.06 14.03
CA ALA A 291 2.44 11.53 13.57
C ALA A 291 1.27 10.77 14.21
N VAL A 292 1.39 9.45 14.36
CA VAL A 292 0.37 8.61 15.03
C VAL A 292 0.27 8.96 16.51
N VAL A 293 1.42 9.10 17.19
CA VAL A 293 1.48 9.47 18.62
C VAL A 293 0.88 10.85 18.86
N GLU A 294 1.25 11.86 18.05
CA GLU A 294 0.74 13.22 18.17
C GLU A 294 -0.76 13.32 17.94
N ALA A 295 -1.29 12.51 17.02
CA ALA A 295 -2.72 12.50 16.69
C ALA A 295 -3.57 11.69 17.67
N ASP A 296 -2.96 10.86 18.54
CA ASP A 296 -3.62 9.98 19.53
C ASP A 296 -4.77 9.14 18.91
N ILE A 297 -4.55 8.61 17.70
CA ILE A 297 -5.59 7.88 16.96
C ILE A 297 -5.77 6.43 17.41
N GLY A 298 -4.93 5.94 18.33
CA GLY A 298 -5.03 4.59 18.89
C GLY A 298 -4.78 3.48 17.88
N LEU A 299 -4.01 3.74 16.83
CA LEU A 299 -3.58 2.77 15.82
C LEU A 299 -2.07 2.54 15.92
N GLU A 300 -1.63 1.35 15.51
CA GLU A 300 -0.20 1.08 15.36
C GLU A 300 0.32 1.69 14.05
N PRO A 301 1.48 2.38 14.08
CA PRO A 301 1.98 3.12 12.92
C PRO A 301 2.14 2.29 11.64
N GLU A 302 2.54 1.02 11.74
CA GLU A 302 2.68 0.13 10.59
C GLU A 302 1.37 -0.11 9.86
N THR A 303 0.23 -0.07 10.56
CA THR A 303 -1.07 -0.35 9.98
C THR A 303 -1.57 0.77 9.07
N ILE A 304 -1.07 1.99 9.24
CA ILE A 304 -1.47 3.15 8.44
C ILE A 304 -0.57 3.43 7.23
N LEU A 305 0.54 2.70 7.08
CA LEU A 305 1.63 2.99 6.14
C LEU A 305 1.17 3.16 4.68
N ASP A 306 0.34 2.25 4.16
CA ASP A 306 -0.11 2.33 2.76
C ASP A 306 -0.98 3.57 2.51
N GLY A 307 -1.80 3.96 3.48
CA GLY A 307 -2.58 5.20 3.42
C GLY A 307 -1.72 6.46 3.50
N TRP A 308 -0.69 6.43 4.35
CA TRP A 308 0.30 7.50 4.43
C TRP A 308 1.04 7.69 3.10
N ILE A 309 1.47 6.59 2.45
CA ILE A 309 2.08 6.63 1.12
C ILE A 309 1.10 7.17 0.07
N ALA A 310 -0.19 6.83 0.15
CA ALA A 310 -1.18 7.44 -0.73
C ALA A 310 -1.28 8.96 -0.54
N GLY A 311 -1.09 9.44 0.68
CA GLY A 311 -0.97 10.87 0.99
C GLY A 311 0.26 11.50 0.32
N ILE A 312 1.42 10.84 0.37
CA ILE A 312 2.64 11.26 -0.35
C ILE A 312 2.37 11.35 -1.85
N VAL A 313 1.65 10.38 -2.42
CA VAL A 313 1.25 10.42 -3.84
C VAL A 313 0.39 11.64 -4.14
N VAL A 314 -0.64 11.90 -3.32
CA VAL A 314 -1.52 13.07 -3.51
C VAL A 314 -0.71 14.37 -3.47
N GLU A 315 0.17 14.53 -2.47
CA GLU A 315 1.03 15.71 -2.34
C GLU A 315 1.91 15.91 -3.58
N ASN A 316 2.61 14.86 -4.03
CA ASN A 316 3.51 14.95 -5.19
C ASN A 316 2.77 15.25 -6.49
N VAL A 317 1.62 14.61 -6.71
CA VAL A 317 0.80 14.86 -7.91
C VAL A 317 0.27 16.29 -7.93
N LEU A 318 -0.31 16.75 -6.83
CA LEU A 318 -0.82 18.12 -6.73
C LEU A 318 0.30 19.15 -6.74
N GLY A 319 1.49 18.80 -6.19
CA GLY A 319 2.67 19.68 -6.15
C GLY A 319 3.21 20.05 -7.53
N GLN A 320 2.98 19.19 -8.54
CA GLN A 320 3.36 19.46 -9.93
C GLN A 320 2.34 20.30 -10.70
N LEU A 321 1.15 20.53 -10.11
CA LEU A 321 0.09 21.32 -10.74
C LEU A 321 0.23 22.81 -10.39
N GLY A 322 -0.07 23.67 -11.37
CA GLY A 322 -0.23 25.09 -11.16
C GLY A 322 -1.64 25.45 -10.66
N GLU A 323 -2.18 26.58 -11.15
CA GLU A 323 -3.52 27.05 -10.77
C GLU A 323 -4.67 26.16 -11.31
N ASN A 324 -4.43 25.42 -12.37
CA ASN A 324 -5.45 24.56 -12.99
C ASN A 324 -5.43 23.15 -12.38
N ILE A 325 -6.25 22.92 -11.35
CA ILE A 325 -6.44 21.61 -10.72
C ILE A 325 -7.73 20.98 -11.22
N SER A 326 -7.62 20.24 -12.31
CA SER A 326 -8.71 19.46 -12.91
C SER A 326 -8.37 17.96 -12.89
N ALA A 327 -9.37 17.08 -13.03
CA ALA A 327 -9.13 15.64 -13.16
C ALA A 327 -8.22 15.31 -14.36
N GLU A 328 -8.36 16.05 -15.45
CA GLU A 328 -7.50 15.90 -16.65
C GLU A 328 -6.04 16.30 -16.35
N ALA A 329 -5.82 17.42 -15.65
CA ALA A 329 -4.48 17.86 -15.28
C ALA A 329 -3.82 16.88 -14.28
N ILE A 330 -4.58 16.39 -13.30
CA ILE A 330 -4.12 15.34 -12.37
C ILE A 330 -3.71 14.09 -13.14
N ASN A 331 -4.55 13.60 -14.05
CA ASN A 331 -4.24 12.42 -14.84
C ASN A 331 -2.99 12.63 -15.73
N ALA A 332 -2.82 13.81 -16.29
CA ALA A 332 -1.65 14.11 -17.12
C ALA A 332 -0.34 14.04 -16.30
N VAL A 333 -0.36 14.49 -15.06
CA VAL A 333 0.78 14.35 -14.15
C VAL A 333 0.99 12.88 -13.76
N MET A 334 -0.08 12.17 -13.45
CA MET A 334 0.01 10.76 -13.04
C MET A 334 0.54 9.82 -14.12
N ASN A 335 0.35 10.16 -15.40
CA ASN A 335 0.85 9.37 -16.53
C ASN A 335 2.39 9.35 -16.67
N ASP A 336 3.08 10.33 -16.10
CA ASP A 336 4.54 10.40 -16.16
C ASP A 336 5.05 11.09 -14.90
N ILE A 337 5.19 10.31 -13.82
CA ILE A 337 5.64 10.81 -12.52
C ILE A 337 6.52 9.80 -11.84
N GLU A 338 7.56 10.29 -11.15
CA GLU A 338 8.37 9.55 -10.21
C GLU A 338 8.22 10.17 -8.82
N ILE A 339 7.81 9.35 -7.86
CA ILE A 339 7.49 9.77 -6.48
C ILE A 339 8.45 9.08 -5.53
N ASP A 340 9.25 9.87 -4.83
CA ASP A 340 10.08 9.39 -3.74
C ASP A 340 9.19 8.95 -2.55
N THR A 341 9.32 7.71 -2.15
CA THR A 341 8.61 7.15 -1.00
C THR A 341 9.28 7.48 0.34
N GLN A 342 10.27 8.37 0.34
CA GLN A 342 11.02 8.87 1.50
C GLN A 342 11.70 7.76 2.32
N GLY A 343 11.98 6.61 1.69
CA GLY A 343 12.56 5.46 2.39
C GLY A 343 11.54 4.52 3.04
N LEU A 344 10.22 4.75 2.87
CA LEU A 344 9.17 3.83 3.31
C LEU A 344 9.05 2.59 2.43
N ARG A 345 9.72 2.59 1.27
CA ARG A 345 9.87 1.45 0.33
C ARG A 345 11.27 1.41 -0.24
N GLY A 346 11.62 0.29 -0.88
CA GLY A 346 12.93 0.08 -1.49
C GLY A 346 13.26 0.99 -2.67
N GLY A 347 12.27 1.65 -3.26
CA GLY A 347 12.46 2.56 -4.39
C GLY A 347 11.25 3.45 -4.62
N PRO A 348 11.31 4.33 -5.64
CA PRO A 348 10.23 5.23 -5.97
C PRO A 348 9.01 4.50 -6.53
N ILE A 349 7.86 5.18 -6.48
CA ILE A 349 6.70 4.84 -7.30
C ILE A 349 6.90 5.59 -8.63
N LYS A 350 7.09 4.86 -9.72
CA LYS A 350 7.25 5.45 -11.03
C LYS A 350 6.17 4.95 -11.97
N TRP A 351 5.39 5.87 -12.50
CA TRP A 351 4.36 5.61 -13.50
C TRP A 351 4.78 6.19 -14.85
N THR A 352 4.42 5.48 -15.91
CA THR A 352 4.61 5.88 -17.31
C THR A 352 3.31 5.64 -18.06
N ASP A 353 3.17 6.13 -19.28
CA ASP A 353 1.97 5.93 -20.11
C ASP A 353 1.56 4.46 -20.28
N ASP A 354 2.50 3.52 -20.14
CA ASP A 354 2.29 2.08 -20.33
C ASP A 354 2.26 1.27 -19.03
N ASN A 355 2.72 1.84 -17.92
CA ASN A 355 2.80 1.16 -16.62
C ASN A 355 2.37 2.11 -15.50
N HIS A 356 1.18 1.88 -14.94
CA HIS A 356 0.61 2.63 -13.82
C HIS A 356 0.74 1.90 -12.47
N PHE A 357 1.55 0.82 -12.43
CA PHE A 357 1.98 0.15 -11.22
C PHE A 357 3.36 0.66 -10.81
N ARG A 358 4.42 0.20 -11.45
CA ARG A 358 5.81 0.66 -11.34
C ARG A 358 6.69 -0.13 -12.30
N GLU A 359 7.79 0.46 -12.76
CA GLU A 359 8.73 -0.25 -13.65
C GLU A 359 9.57 -1.27 -12.89
N THR A 360 9.93 -0.96 -11.66
CA THR A 360 10.74 -1.82 -10.80
C THR A 360 10.09 -1.93 -9.42
N ILE A 361 9.93 -3.14 -8.92
CA ILE A 361 9.51 -3.38 -7.54
C ILE A 361 10.67 -3.92 -6.74
N TYR A 362 10.78 -3.51 -5.49
CA TYR A 362 11.87 -3.90 -4.60
C TYR A 362 11.32 -4.73 -3.46
N TYR A 363 11.98 -5.83 -3.14
CA TYR A 363 11.64 -6.68 -2.01
C TYR A 363 12.79 -6.78 -1.05
N ARG A 364 12.45 -6.79 0.24
CA ARG A 364 13.34 -7.02 1.37
C ARG A 364 12.79 -8.17 2.19
N ALA A 365 13.67 -8.92 2.87
CA ALA A 365 13.26 -9.97 3.78
C ALA A 365 13.62 -9.61 5.22
N TYR A 366 12.72 -9.94 6.13
CA TYR A 366 12.83 -9.70 7.57
C TYR A 366 12.65 -10.97 8.36
N ARG A 367 13.31 -11.06 9.52
CA ARG A 367 13.11 -12.16 10.49
C ARG A 367 13.40 -11.71 11.91
N TRP A 368 13.06 -12.57 12.86
CA TRP A 368 13.60 -12.50 14.21
C TRP A 368 15.04 -13.07 14.25
N SER A 369 15.94 -12.43 14.98
CA SER A 369 17.30 -12.90 15.21
C SER A 369 17.49 -13.26 16.67
N ASP A 370 17.68 -14.53 16.97
CA ASP A 370 17.97 -15.00 18.35
C ASP A 370 19.29 -14.45 18.87
N GLU A 371 20.30 -14.29 18.00
CA GLU A 371 21.59 -13.71 18.33
C GLU A 371 21.48 -12.26 18.81
N LYS A 372 20.65 -11.46 18.13
CA LYS A 372 20.43 -10.06 18.47
C LYS A 372 19.32 -9.87 19.52
N GLY A 373 18.44 -10.85 19.68
CA GLY A 373 17.21 -10.72 20.47
C GLY A 373 16.26 -9.66 19.91
N ALA A 374 16.25 -9.45 18.59
CA ALA A 374 15.54 -8.39 17.90
C ALA A 374 15.21 -8.77 16.46
N MET A 375 14.30 -8.02 15.85
CA MET A 375 14.07 -8.06 14.40
C MET A 375 15.31 -7.64 13.63
N GLU A 376 15.54 -8.26 12.49
CA GLU A 376 16.62 -7.89 11.58
C GLU A 376 16.18 -7.94 10.12
N VAL A 377 16.90 -7.18 9.30
CA VAL A 377 16.88 -7.32 7.85
C VAL A 377 17.67 -8.57 7.50
N ALA A 378 16.98 -9.59 7.00
CA ALA A 378 17.58 -10.86 6.61
C ALA A 378 18.15 -10.82 5.18
N ARG A 379 17.51 -10.07 4.28
CA ARG A 379 18.02 -9.74 2.95
C ARG A 379 17.69 -8.29 2.64
N ASP A 380 18.66 -7.54 2.16
CA ASP A 380 18.47 -6.16 1.73
C ASP A 380 17.66 -6.07 0.42
N TRP A 381 17.29 -4.86 0.02
CA TRP A 381 16.48 -4.60 -1.15
C TRP A 381 17.05 -5.28 -2.41
N LYS A 382 16.20 -6.07 -3.05
CA LYS A 382 16.45 -6.66 -4.35
C LYS A 382 15.37 -6.16 -5.32
N ALA A 383 15.83 -5.69 -6.49
CA ALA A 383 14.98 -5.16 -7.53
C ALA A 383 14.46 -6.29 -8.44
N TYR A 384 13.22 -6.15 -8.87
CA TYR A 384 12.55 -7.01 -9.85
C TYR A 384 11.85 -6.10 -10.86
N GLU A 385 12.13 -6.34 -12.15
CA GLU A 385 11.49 -5.60 -13.23
C GLU A 385 10.05 -6.06 -13.43
N VAL A 386 9.17 -5.10 -13.71
CA VAL A 386 7.75 -5.34 -13.99
C VAL A 386 7.53 -5.27 -15.49
N GLU A 387 7.38 -6.44 -16.12
CA GLU A 387 7.16 -6.60 -17.56
C GLU A 387 5.67 -6.65 -17.94
#